data_7ffdec1906829cf778b65231da647d4f
#
_entry.id   7ffdec1906829cf778b65231da647d4f
#
_cell.length_a   1.000
_cell.length_b   1.000
_cell.length_c   1.000
_cell.angle_alpha   90.00
_cell.angle_beta   90.00
_cell.angle_gamma   90.00
#
_symmetry.space_group_name_H-M   'P 1'
#
loop_
_entity.id
_entity.type
_entity.pdbx_description
1 polymer ?
#
loop_
_entity_poly.entity_id
_entity_poly.type
_entity_poly.pdbx_seq_one_letter_code
_entity_poly.pdbx_strand_id
1 'polypeptide(L)'
;YCIVPYVRGRERSRNVIDIVNEVKMLGQQGYKEISLLGQNVNSYGKDLDKKTSFAELLYELDKIDGIERIRFMTSHPKDLSDDLIQAMRDCRKVCDHLHLPVQAGSTKVLKEMNRKYTKEQYLDLAFRIKDAIPGIALTTDIIVGFPGETEEDFNDTLDVVEKVRFDSAFTFLYSKRTGTPAAKRTDQIPEEIKKERFDRLLKMQNRISKEIS
;
A
#
# COMPACT_ATOMS: atom_id res chain seq x y z
N TYR A 1 -12.37 8.77 -5.55
CA TYR A 1 -11.51 9.97 -5.51
C TYR A 1 -10.31 9.88 -6.47
N CYS A 2 -9.91 8.66 -6.85
CA CYS A 2 -8.77 8.44 -7.74
C CYS A 2 -9.16 8.66 -9.20
N ILE A 3 -8.31 9.37 -9.96
CA ILE A 3 -8.50 9.62 -11.40
C ILE A 3 -7.94 8.50 -12.28
N VAL A 4 -7.09 7.64 -11.73
CA VAL A 4 -6.37 6.58 -12.47
C VAL A 4 -7.28 5.68 -13.30
N PRO A 5 -8.44 5.17 -12.80
CA PRO A 5 -9.33 4.32 -13.60
C PRO A 5 -9.82 5.00 -14.89
N TYR A 6 -9.93 6.33 -14.88
CA TYR A 6 -10.40 7.11 -16.03
C TYR A 6 -9.31 7.39 -17.06
N VAL A 7 -8.03 7.40 -16.65
CA VAL A 7 -6.92 7.78 -17.53
C VAL A 7 -6.01 6.62 -17.93
N ARG A 8 -6.00 5.52 -17.16
CA ARG A 8 -5.15 4.34 -17.44
C ARG A 8 -5.91 3.09 -17.83
N GLY A 9 -7.22 3.06 -17.61
CA GLY A 9 -8.07 1.89 -17.89
C GLY A 9 -7.85 0.73 -16.92
N ARG A 10 -8.07 -0.50 -17.40
CA ARG A 10 -7.94 -1.72 -16.60
C ARG A 10 -6.48 -2.14 -16.44
N GLU A 11 -6.18 -2.76 -15.31
CA GLU A 11 -4.89 -3.40 -15.06
C GLU A 11 -4.61 -4.50 -16.10
N ARG A 12 -3.33 -4.65 -16.46
CA ARG A 12 -2.85 -5.70 -17.36
C ARG A 12 -1.59 -6.31 -16.77
N SER A 13 -1.62 -7.62 -16.56
CA SER A 13 -0.48 -8.38 -16.08
C SER A 13 0.41 -8.80 -17.26
N ARG A 14 1.72 -8.73 -17.06
CA ARG A 14 2.71 -9.34 -17.96
C ARG A 14 2.80 -10.84 -17.67
N ASN A 15 3.13 -11.64 -18.68
CA ASN A 15 3.36 -13.08 -18.49
C ASN A 15 4.53 -13.34 -17.53
N VAL A 16 4.41 -14.38 -16.70
CA VAL A 16 5.46 -14.79 -15.75
C VAL A 16 6.79 -15.02 -16.46
N ILE A 17 6.76 -15.73 -17.62
CA ILE A 17 7.95 -16.07 -18.39
C ILE A 17 8.71 -14.83 -18.82
N ASP A 18 8.00 -13.80 -19.29
CA ASP A 18 8.61 -12.54 -19.74
C ASP A 18 9.30 -11.81 -18.59
N ILE A 19 8.64 -11.76 -17.41
CA ILE A 19 9.20 -11.15 -16.21
C ILE A 19 10.44 -11.91 -15.74
N VAL A 20 10.35 -13.24 -15.66
CA VAL A 20 11.46 -14.12 -15.23
C VAL A 20 12.68 -13.95 -16.18
N ASN A 21 12.46 -13.93 -17.49
CA ASN A 21 13.53 -13.78 -18.48
C ASN A 21 14.20 -12.39 -18.37
N GLU A 22 13.41 -11.33 -18.19
CA GLU A 22 13.94 -9.99 -17.98
C GLU A 22 14.78 -9.92 -16.70
N VAL A 23 14.29 -10.47 -15.60
CA VAL A 23 15.02 -10.46 -14.32
C VAL A 23 16.31 -11.29 -14.40
N LYS A 24 16.30 -12.43 -15.10
CA LYS A 24 17.52 -13.22 -15.38
C LYS A 24 18.55 -12.41 -16.16
N MET A 25 18.11 -11.72 -17.21
CA MET A 25 18.98 -10.85 -18.00
C MET A 25 19.59 -9.75 -17.14
N LEU A 26 18.79 -9.10 -16.31
CA LEU A 26 19.27 -8.06 -15.39
C LEU A 26 20.30 -8.61 -14.40
N GLY A 27 20.07 -9.78 -13.83
CA GLY A 27 21.03 -10.45 -12.94
C GLY A 27 22.37 -10.75 -13.64
N GLN A 28 22.33 -11.22 -14.89
CA GLN A 28 23.54 -11.44 -15.72
C GLN A 28 24.29 -10.17 -16.04
N GLN A 29 23.58 -9.03 -16.16
CA GLN A 29 24.16 -7.70 -16.35
C GLN A 29 24.74 -7.09 -15.08
N GLY A 30 24.60 -7.76 -13.93
CA GLY A 30 25.16 -7.32 -12.65
C GLY A 30 24.22 -6.49 -11.78
N TYR A 31 22.96 -6.30 -12.17
CA TYR A 31 21.96 -5.66 -11.31
C TYR A 31 21.67 -6.55 -10.09
N LYS A 32 21.71 -5.95 -8.90
CA LYS A 32 21.57 -6.62 -7.62
C LYS A 32 20.19 -6.49 -7.01
N GLU A 33 19.45 -5.46 -7.36
CA GLU A 33 18.13 -5.16 -6.83
C GLU A 33 17.15 -4.88 -7.96
N ILE A 34 15.94 -5.40 -7.83
CA ILE A 34 14.81 -5.11 -8.72
C ILE A 34 13.61 -4.60 -7.91
N SER A 35 12.84 -3.74 -8.53
CA SER A 35 11.55 -3.28 -7.99
C SER A 35 10.43 -3.66 -8.94
N LEU A 36 9.46 -4.41 -8.43
CA LEU A 36 8.23 -4.76 -9.14
C LEU A 36 7.21 -3.63 -8.95
N LEU A 37 6.76 -3.04 -10.05
CA LEU A 37 5.89 -1.88 -10.03
C LEU A 37 4.53 -2.18 -10.66
N GLY A 38 3.47 -1.64 -10.07
CA GLY A 38 2.11 -1.70 -10.56
C GLY A 38 1.17 -0.80 -9.77
N GLN A 39 -0.05 -0.63 -10.24
CA GLN A 39 -1.08 0.13 -9.50
C GLN A 39 -1.59 -0.65 -8.27
N ASN A 40 -1.61 -1.98 -8.38
CA ASN A 40 -1.90 -2.93 -7.31
C ASN A 40 -1.20 -4.24 -7.65
N VAL A 41 0.02 -4.43 -7.19
CA VAL A 41 0.82 -5.64 -7.51
C VAL A 41 0.17 -6.91 -6.98
N ASN A 42 -0.65 -6.83 -5.92
CA ASN A 42 -1.33 -7.97 -5.33
C ASN A 42 -2.41 -8.57 -6.24
N SER A 43 -2.90 -7.81 -7.22
CA SER A 43 -3.86 -8.29 -8.20
C SER A 43 -3.21 -8.98 -9.41
N TYR A 44 -1.87 -9.04 -9.45
CA TYR A 44 -1.12 -9.65 -10.53
C TYR A 44 -1.62 -11.05 -10.89
N GLY A 45 -1.72 -11.29 -12.19
CA GLY A 45 -2.00 -12.61 -12.78
C GLY A 45 -3.49 -12.99 -12.86
N LYS A 46 -4.39 -12.20 -12.27
CA LYS A 46 -5.84 -12.46 -12.30
C LYS A 46 -6.43 -12.39 -13.71
N ASP A 47 -5.81 -11.63 -14.60
CA ASP A 47 -6.21 -11.39 -15.99
C ASP A 47 -5.44 -12.22 -17.02
N LEU A 48 -4.52 -13.09 -16.57
CA LEU A 48 -3.80 -14.01 -17.44
C LEU A 48 -4.63 -15.25 -17.75
N ASP A 49 -4.47 -15.83 -18.96
CA ASP A 49 -5.11 -17.07 -19.39
C ASP A 49 -4.76 -18.24 -18.45
N LYS A 50 -3.47 -18.38 -18.15
CA LYS A 50 -2.97 -19.23 -17.07
C LYS A 50 -2.89 -18.38 -15.82
N LYS A 51 -3.91 -18.46 -14.97
CA LYS A 51 -3.95 -17.74 -13.71
C LYS A 51 -2.74 -18.06 -12.86
N THR A 52 -2.14 -17.04 -12.31
CA THR A 52 -1.04 -17.12 -11.36
C THR A 52 -1.24 -16.04 -10.28
N SER A 53 -0.53 -16.16 -9.17
CA SER A 53 -0.57 -15.17 -8.10
C SER A 53 0.74 -14.39 -8.04
N PHE A 54 0.68 -13.24 -7.37
CA PHE A 54 1.89 -12.48 -7.08
C PHE A 54 2.86 -13.26 -6.17
N ALA A 55 2.32 -14.05 -5.24
CA ALA A 55 3.11 -14.95 -4.40
C ALA A 55 3.90 -15.97 -5.24
N GLU A 56 3.25 -16.62 -6.20
CA GLU A 56 3.93 -17.57 -7.12
C GLU A 56 5.02 -16.87 -7.93
N LEU A 57 4.78 -15.64 -8.40
CA LEU A 57 5.80 -14.85 -9.09
C LEU A 57 7.01 -14.58 -8.18
N LEU A 58 6.80 -14.22 -6.91
CA LEU A 58 7.89 -13.99 -5.97
C LEU A 58 8.75 -15.25 -5.76
N TYR A 59 8.15 -16.42 -5.62
CA TYR A 59 8.87 -17.68 -5.52
C TYR A 59 9.71 -17.97 -6.77
N GLU A 60 9.22 -17.68 -7.97
CA GLU A 60 9.98 -17.86 -9.21
C GLU A 60 11.16 -16.86 -9.29
N LEU A 61 10.96 -15.63 -8.89
CA LEU A 61 12.01 -14.60 -8.90
C LEU A 61 13.08 -14.85 -7.83
N ASP A 62 12.71 -15.42 -6.68
CA ASP A 62 13.66 -15.74 -5.60
C ASP A 62 14.73 -16.77 -6.02
N LYS A 63 14.42 -17.62 -7.02
CA LYS A 63 15.34 -18.63 -7.57
C LYS A 63 16.40 -18.07 -8.52
N ILE A 64 16.27 -16.82 -8.97
CA ILE A 64 17.10 -16.24 -10.03
C ILE A 64 18.45 -15.80 -9.45
N ASP A 65 19.54 -16.35 -10.00
CA ASP A 65 20.90 -15.97 -9.63
C ASP A 65 21.23 -14.54 -10.06
N GLY A 66 22.15 -13.89 -9.34
CA GLY A 66 22.62 -12.55 -9.61
C GLY A 66 21.80 -11.44 -8.98
N ILE A 67 20.51 -11.65 -8.72
CA ILE A 67 19.65 -10.74 -7.98
C ILE A 67 19.74 -11.07 -6.47
N GLU A 68 19.91 -10.06 -5.66
CA GLU A 68 20.06 -10.17 -4.21
C GLU A 68 18.84 -9.61 -3.45
N ARG A 69 18.13 -8.63 -4.04
CA ARG A 69 16.97 -7.99 -3.41
C ARG A 69 15.82 -7.79 -4.40
N ILE A 70 14.64 -8.10 -3.89
CA ILE A 70 13.36 -7.91 -4.60
C ILE A 70 12.50 -6.99 -3.76
N ARG A 71 12.10 -5.86 -4.34
CA ARG A 71 11.15 -4.92 -3.76
C ARG A 71 9.90 -4.86 -4.60
N PHE A 72 8.81 -4.50 -3.97
CA PHE A 72 7.58 -4.15 -4.67
C PHE A 72 6.85 -3.04 -3.94
N MET A 73 6.05 -2.30 -4.68
CA MET A 73 5.30 -1.14 -4.18
C MET A 73 3.82 -1.31 -4.53
N THR A 74 2.98 -0.57 -3.79
CA THR A 74 1.56 -0.43 -4.10
C THR A 74 0.76 -1.72 -3.90
N SER A 75 0.70 -2.14 -2.63
CA SER A 75 -0.16 -3.25 -2.19
C SER A 75 -1.51 -2.72 -1.73
N HIS A 76 -2.60 -3.27 -2.27
CA HIS A 76 -3.93 -2.92 -1.78
C HIS A 76 -4.32 -3.86 -0.63
N PRO A 77 -4.74 -3.35 0.54
CA PRO A 77 -5.07 -4.19 1.71
C PRO A 77 -6.09 -5.29 1.41
N LYS A 78 -7.08 -5.00 0.56
CA LYS A 78 -8.11 -5.95 0.15
C LYS A 78 -7.55 -7.21 -0.53
N ASP A 79 -6.47 -7.07 -1.29
CA ASP A 79 -5.92 -8.13 -2.14
C ASP A 79 -4.68 -8.80 -1.51
N LEU A 80 -4.32 -8.43 -0.28
CA LEU A 80 -3.21 -9.05 0.44
C LEU A 80 -3.65 -10.39 1.03
N SER A 81 -3.19 -11.48 0.41
CA SER A 81 -3.52 -12.86 0.81
C SER A 81 -2.50 -13.42 1.80
N ASP A 82 -2.91 -14.47 2.53
CA ASP A 82 -2.01 -15.20 3.43
C ASP A 82 -0.86 -15.85 2.64
N ASP A 83 -1.12 -16.31 1.41
CA ASP A 83 -0.09 -16.85 0.51
C ASP A 83 0.99 -15.81 0.20
N LEU A 84 0.60 -14.54 0.01
CA LEU A 84 1.56 -13.47 -0.23
C LEU A 84 2.39 -13.16 1.03
N ILE A 85 1.76 -13.12 2.21
CA ILE A 85 2.48 -12.97 3.49
C ILE A 85 3.48 -14.12 3.67
N GLN A 86 3.08 -15.35 3.36
CA GLN A 86 3.93 -16.51 3.43
C GLN A 86 5.11 -16.41 2.44
N ALA A 87 4.85 -16.02 1.18
CA ALA A 87 5.89 -15.83 0.18
C ALA A 87 6.91 -14.77 0.61
N MET A 88 6.44 -13.66 1.17
CA MET A 88 7.32 -12.61 1.71
C MET A 88 8.23 -13.13 2.83
N ARG A 89 7.70 -13.97 3.71
CA ARG A 89 8.47 -14.60 4.79
C ARG A 89 9.49 -15.62 4.29
N ASP A 90 9.11 -16.44 3.29
CA ASP A 90 9.89 -17.61 2.84
C ASP A 90 10.94 -17.22 1.79
N CYS A 91 10.69 -16.21 0.95
CA CYS A 91 11.61 -15.74 -0.08
C CYS A 91 12.72 -14.87 0.50
N ARG A 92 13.95 -15.36 0.44
CA ARG A 92 15.12 -14.70 1.07
C ARG A 92 15.50 -13.36 0.42
N LYS A 93 15.19 -13.18 -0.85
CA LYS A 93 15.51 -11.98 -1.62
C LYS A 93 14.46 -10.90 -1.50
N VAL A 94 13.24 -11.25 -1.09
CA VAL A 94 12.17 -10.28 -0.85
C VAL A 94 12.51 -9.49 0.40
N CYS A 95 12.56 -8.17 0.27
CA CYS A 95 12.88 -7.30 1.40
C CYS A 95 11.75 -7.29 2.43
N ASP A 96 12.12 -7.24 3.72
CA ASP A 96 11.16 -7.11 4.83
C ASP A 96 10.59 -5.68 4.91
N HIS A 97 9.95 -5.28 3.86
CA HIS A 97 9.29 -3.99 3.71
C HIS A 97 8.00 -4.16 2.92
N LEU A 98 6.92 -3.59 3.43
CA LEU A 98 5.63 -3.57 2.75
C LEU A 98 5.02 -2.17 2.78
N HIS A 99 4.69 -1.65 1.61
CA HIS A 99 3.88 -0.45 1.48
C HIS A 99 2.40 -0.83 1.42
N LEU A 100 1.66 -0.52 2.49
CA LEU A 100 0.26 -0.90 2.68
C LEU A 100 -0.61 0.34 2.92
N PRO A 101 -1.07 1.03 1.86
CA PRO A 101 -1.85 2.26 1.98
C PRO A 101 -3.18 2.06 2.72
N VAL A 102 -3.33 2.68 3.90
CA VAL A 102 -4.59 2.68 4.64
C VAL A 102 -5.57 3.71 4.10
N GLN A 103 -5.07 4.84 3.64
CA GLN A 103 -5.77 6.02 3.12
C GLN A 103 -6.48 6.84 4.21
N ALA A 104 -7.25 6.23 5.10
CA ALA A 104 -7.89 6.81 6.26
C ALA A 104 -8.10 5.75 7.35
N GLY A 105 -8.24 6.16 8.60
CA GLY A 105 -8.51 5.25 9.72
C GLY A 105 -9.99 5.07 10.05
N SER A 106 -10.88 5.91 9.51
CA SER A 106 -12.32 5.79 9.74
C SER A 106 -12.98 4.88 8.72
N THR A 107 -13.73 3.89 9.20
CA THR A 107 -14.51 2.98 8.33
C THR A 107 -15.52 3.74 7.47
N LYS A 108 -16.11 4.82 7.99
CA LYS A 108 -17.01 5.70 7.23
C LYS A 108 -16.27 6.35 6.06
N VAL A 109 -15.12 6.97 6.31
CA VAL A 109 -14.32 7.64 5.27
C VAL A 109 -13.79 6.61 4.26
N LEU A 110 -13.33 5.45 4.70
CA LEU A 110 -12.90 4.37 3.82
C LEU A 110 -14.02 3.93 2.87
N LYS A 111 -15.24 3.79 3.36
CA LYS A 111 -16.42 3.47 2.53
C LYS A 111 -16.70 4.56 1.49
N GLU A 112 -16.61 5.83 1.88
CA GLU A 112 -16.79 6.97 0.98
C GLU A 112 -15.67 7.10 -0.06
N MET A 113 -14.46 6.67 0.29
CA MET A 113 -13.33 6.51 -0.63
C MET A 113 -13.45 5.28 -1.55
N ASN A 114 -14.55 4.51 -1.44
CA ASN A 114 -14.75 3.22 -2.13
C ASN A 114 -13.69 2.17 -1.77
N ARG A 115 -13.15 2.22 -0.56
CA ARG A 115 -12.30 1.16 -0.02
C ARG A 115 -13.16 0.02 0.51
N LYS A 116 -12.73 -1.23 0.28
CA LYS A 116 -13.52 -2.44 0.58
C LYS A 116 -13.03 -3.13 1.84
N TYR A 117 -12.58 -2.36 2.81
CA TYR A 117 -12.15 -2.82 4.14
C TYR A 117 -12.53 -1.79 5.21
N THR A 118 -12.69 -2.27 6.43
CA THR A 118 -12.92 -1.45 7.62
C THR A 118 -11.61 -1.14 8.35
N LYS A 119 -11.66 -0.22 9.32
CA LYS A 119 -10.56 0.06 10.25
C LYS A 119 -10.06 -1.23 10.93
N GLU A 120 -11.00 -2.03 11.44
CA GLU A 120 -10.69 -3.26 12.18
C GLU A 120 -10.03 -4.31 11.28
N GLN A 121 -10.54 -4.49 10.06
CA GLN A 121 -9.95 -5.40 9.07
C GLN A 121 -8.54 -4.97 8.68
N TYR A 122 -8.29 -3.67 8.55
CA TYR A 122 -6.96 -3.17 8.28
C TYR A 122 -6.00 -3.40 9.45
N LEU A 123 -6.43 -3.13 10.68
CA LEU A 123 -5.63 -3.36 11.88
C LEU A 123 -5.27 -4.85 12.02
N ASP A 124 -6.27 -5.75 11.88
CA ASP A 124 -6.04 -7.19 11.90
C ASP A 124 -4.99 -7.62 10.86
N LEU A 125 -5.13 -7.14 9.64
CA LEU A 125 -4.17 -7.44 8.57
C LEU A 125 -2.77 -6.95 8.91
N ALA A 126 -2.62 -5.71 9.38
CA ALA A 126 -1.33 -5.13 9.72
C ALA A 126 -0.64 -5.92 10.86
N PHE A 127 -1.41 -6.35 11.87
CA PHE A 127 -0.87 -7.16 12.97
C PHE A 127 -0.48 -8.57 12.50
N ARG A 128 -1.30 -9.22 11.68
CA ARG A 128 -0.96 -10.54 11.11
C ARG A 128 0.34 -10.49 10.29
N ILE A 129 0.55 -9.41 9.53
CA ILE A 129 1.80 -9.21 8.78
C ILE A 129 2.99 -9.08 9.74
N LYS A 130 2.88 -8.25 10.78
CA LYS A 130 3.96 -8.05 11.75
C LYS A 130 4.27 -9.32 12.56
N ASP A 131 3.25 -10.11 12.88
CA ASP A 131 3.42 -11.39 13.57
C ASP A 131 4.08 -12.44 12.67
N ALA A 132 3.71 -12.49 11.39
CA ALA A 132 4.28 -13.44 10.44
C ALA A 132 5.71 -13.10 10.02
N ILE A 133 6.07 -11.81 9.97
CA ILE A 133 7.38 -11.31 9.55
C ILE A 133 7.88 -10.32 10.62
N PRO A 134 8.47 -10.82 11.72
CA PRO A 134 8.99 -9.96 12.78
C PRO A 134 10.04 -8.97 12.26
N GLY A 135 9.88 -7.69 12.59
CA GLY A 135 10.78 -6.63 12.14
C GLY A 135 10.48 -6.05 10.76
N ILE A 136 9.39 -6.49 10.10
CA ILE A 136 8.99 -5.91 8.81
C ILE A 136 8.72 -4.40 8.95
N ALA A 137 9.29 -3.62 8.03
CA ALA A 137 8.99 -2.20 7.91
C ALA A 137 7.65 -2.01 7.17
N LEU A 138 6.66 -1.42 7.85
CA LEU A 138 5.39 -1.05 7.25
C LEU A 138 5.34 0.43 6.93
N THR A 139 5.07 0.76 5.68
CA THR A 139 4.81 2.13 5.23
C THR A 139 3.40 2.27 4.69
N THR A 140 2.85 3.48 4.71
CA THR A 140 1.46 3.72 4.32
C THR A 140 1.27 5.06 3.63
N ASP A 141 0.10 5.23 2.99
CA ASP A 141 -0.43 6.51 2.52
C ASP A 141 -1.63 6.91 3.37
N ILE A 142 -1.72 8.20 3.72
CA ILE A 142 -2.84 8.78 4.46
C ILE A 142 -3.27 10.08 3.79
N ILE A 143 -4.56 10.22 3.54
CA ILE A 143 -5.18 11.43 3.03
C ILE A 143 -5.98 12.08 4.14
N VAL A 144 -5.64 13.32 4.49
CA VAL A 144 -6.32 14.13 5.49
C VAL A 144 -7.30 15.08 4.82
N GLY A 145 -8.47 15.28 5.44
CA GLY A 145 -9.46 16.24 4.98
C GLY A 145 -10.26 15.78 3.77
N PHE A 146 -10.51 14.49 3.65
CA PHE A 146 -11.47 13.97 2.67
C PHE A 146 -12.85 14.60 2.91
N PRO A 147 -13.65 14.93 1.87
CA PRO A 147 -14.97 15.53 2.05
C PRO A 147 -15.82 14.78 3.08
N GLY A 148 -16.41 15.50 4.02
CA GLY A 148 -17.24 14.94 5.09
C GLY A 148 -16.48 14.28 6.26
N GLU A 149 -15.13 14.32 6.27
CA GLU A 149 -14.34 13.84 7.40
C GLU A 149 -14.61 14.68 8.66
N THR A 150 -15.09 14.06 9.71
CA THR A 150 -15.29 14.70 11.03
C THR A 150 -14.01 14.66 11.86
N GLU A 151 -14.01 15.34 13.00
CA GLU A 151 -12.91 15.25 13.98
C GLU A 151 -12.78 13.83 14.54
N GLU A 152 -13.90 13.13 14.74
CA GLU A 152 -13.92 11.73 15.17
C GLU A 152 -13.31 10.80 14.11
N ASP A 153 -13.66 11.01 12.82
CA ASP A 153 -13.08 10.27 11.71
C ASP A 153 -11.54 10.47 11.63
N PHE A 154 -11.08 11.70 11.90
CA PHE A 154 -9.65 11.98 11.93
C PHE A 154 -8.96 11.35 13.14
N ASN A 155 -9.60 11.36 14.33
CA ASN A 155 -9.08 10.68 15.51
C ASN A 155 -8.97 9.16 15.30
N ASP A 156 -9.88 8.55 14.55
CA ASP A 156 -9.75 7.16 14.10
C ASP A 156 -8.48 6.93 13.26
N THR A 157 -8.12 7.90 12.41
CA THR A 157 -6.88 7.84 11.64
C THR A 157 -5.65 7.90 12.56
N LEU A 158 -5.65 8.79 13.55
CA LEU A 158 -4.58 8.85 14.55
C LEU A 158 -4.47 7.55 15.37
N ASP A 159 -5.60 6.95 15.74
CA ASP A 159 -5.63 5.67 16.47
C ASP A 159 -5.00 4.53 15.64
N VAL A 160 -5.29 4.46 14.34
CA VAL A 160 -4.64 3.48 13.46
C VAL A 160 -3.13 3.69 13.40
N VAL A 161 -2.66 4.94 13.26
CA VAL A 161 -1.23 5.26 13.22
C VAL A 161 -0.53 4.89 14.53
N GLU A 162 -1.14 5.20 15.67
CA GLU A 162 -0.60 4.85 16.98
C GLU A 162 -0.52 3.33 17.21
N LYS A 163 -1.55 2.58 16.78
CA LYS A 163 -1.61 1.11 16.96
C LYS A 163 -0.69 0.36 16.01
N VAL A 164 -0.70 0.72 14.73
CA VAL A 164 0.12 0.02 13.73
C VAL A 164 1.59 0.41 13.86
N ARG A 165 1.90 1.65 14.25
CA ARG A 165 3.25 2.18 14.34
C ARG A 165 4.00 1.99 13.02
N PHE A 166 3.61 2.77 12.02
CA PHE A 166 4.27 2.74 10.71
C PHE A 166 5.69 3.29 10.80
N ASP A 167 6.61 2.66 10.09
CA ASP A 167 7.98 3.17 9.93
C ASP A 167 8.00 4.53 9.23
N SER A 168 7.13 4.68 8.23
CA SER A 168 6.90 5.95 7.53
C SER A 168 5.48 6.03 6.97
N ALA A 169 4.95 7.24 6.88
CA ALA A 169 3.68 7.51 6.22
C ALA A 169 3.84 8.66 5.23
N PHE A 170 3.41 8.44 3.99
CA PHE A 170 3.22 9.51 3.03
C PHE A 170 1.86 10.14 3.29
N THR A 171 1.88 11.40 3.74
CA THR A 171 0.68 12.12 4.17
C THR A 171 0.32 13.19 3.17
N PHE A 172 -0.95 13.24 2.80
CA PHE A 172 -1.47 14.16 1.80
C PHE A 172 -2.70 14.91 2.34
N LEU A 173 -2.79 16.19 2.00
CA LEU A 173 -4.06 16.91 2.09
C LEU A 173 -4.94 16.51 0.92
N TYR A 174 -6.22 16.21 1.18
CA TYR A 174 -7.14 15.97 0.08
C TYR A 174 -7.18 17.18 -0.87
N SER A 175 -6.98 16.89 -2.14
CA SER A 175 -7.05 17.87 -3.23
C SER A 175 -8.09 17.40 -4.25
N LYS A 176 -8.96 18.31 -4.67
CA LYS A 176 -10.00 18.03 -5.68
C LYS A 176 -9.36 17.59 -7.00
N ARG A 177 -9.81 16.46 -7.51
CA ARG A 177 -9.45 15.97 -8.85
C ARG A 177 -10.65 16.10 -9.76
N THR A 178 -10.59 16.99 -10.71
CA THR A 178 -11.69 17.26 -11.68
C THR A 178 -12.15 15.94 -12.30
N GLY A 179 -13.47 15.77 -12.36
CA GLY A 179 -14.11 14.55 -12.91
C GLY A 179 -14.38 13.45 -11.87
N THR A 180 -13.83 13.52 -10.66
CA THR A 180 -14.11 12.54 -9.61
C THR A 180 -15.38 12.85 -8.84
N PRO A 181 -16.10 11.83 -8.31
CA PRO A 181 -17.27 12.05 -7.43
C PRO A 181 -16.92 12.88 -6.18
N ALA A 182 -15.77 12.64 -5.56
CA ALA A 182 -15.33 13.36 -4.37
C ALA A 182 -15.16 14.89 -4.63
N ALA A 183 -14.72 15.27 -5.82
CA ALA A 183 -14.57 16.68 -6.18
C ALA A 183 -15.90 17.44 -6.28
N LYS A 184 -17.00 16.71 -6.53
CA LYS A 184 -18.36 17.26 -6.68
C LYS A 184 -19.09 17.41 -5.35
N ARG A 185 -18.56 16.87 -4.26
CA ARG A 185 -19.19 16.94 -2.94
C ARG A 185 -19.20 18.37 -2.42
N THR A 186 -20.26 18.72 -1.70
CA THR A 186 -20.48 20.06 -1.11
C THR A 186 -19.90 20.20 0.30
N ASP A 187 -19.65 19.08 0.97
CA ASP A 187 -19.10 18.98 2.33
C ASP A 187 -17.56 18.98 2.36
N GLN A 188 -16.95 19.83 1.57
CA GLN A 188 -15.50 20.00 1.55
C GLN A 188 -14.99 20.56 2.88
N ILE A 189 -13.87 20.04 3.35
CA ILE A 189 -13.25 20.49 4.59
C ILE A 189 -12.47 21.78 4.36
N PRO A 190 -12.64 22.83 5.23
CA PRO A 190 -11.84 24.05 5.15
C PRO A 190 -10.33 23.78 5.22
N GLU A 191 -9.56 24.56 4.47
CA GLU A 191 -8.10 24.38 4.37
C GLU A 191 -7.40 24.51 5.73
N GLU A 192 -7.87 25.37 6.60
CA GLU A 192 -7.32 25.58 7.95
C GLU A 192 -7.46 24.32 8.80
N ILE A 193 -8.64 23.66 8.75
CA ILE A 193 -8.90 22.41 9.47
C ILE A 193 -8.04 21.29 8.90
N LYS A 194 -7.93 21.19 7.57
CA LYS A 194 -7.06 20.20 6.94
C LYS A 194 -5.60 20.35 7.37
N LYS A 195 -5.09 21.59 7.41
CA LYS A 195 -3.71 21.88 7.83
C LYS A 195 -3.49 21.55 9.31
N GLU A 196 -4.42 21.90 10.18
CA GLU A 196 -4.34 21.59 11.61
C GLU A 196 -4.28 20.08 11.84
N ARG A 197 -5.17 19.31 11.20
CA ARG A 197 -5.17 17.83 11.26
C ARG A 197 -3.88 17.25 10.69
N PHE A 198 -3.43 17.76 9.57
CA PHE A 198 -2.18 17.32 8.93
C PHE A 198 -0.96 17.51 9.85
N ASP A 199 -0.85 18.66 10.53
CA ASP A 199 0.23 18.92 11.46
C ASP A 199 0.21 17.97 12.67
N ARG A 200 -0.97 17.64 13.19
CA ARG A 200 -1.14 16.65 14.27
C ARG A 200 -0.68 15.26 13.81
N LEU A 201 -1.08 14.84 12.61
CA LEU A 201 -0.67 13.56 12.04
C LEU A 201 0.84 13.51 11.82
N LEU A 202 1.45 14.55 11.26
CA LEU A 202 2.90 14.61 11.06
C LEU A 202 3.68 14.54 12.37
N LYS A 203 3.24 15.26 13.40
CA LYS A 203 3.88 15.21 14.73
C LYS A 203 3.85 13.79 15.31
N MET A 204 2.70 13.11 15.22
CA MET A 204 2.56 11.72 15.71
C MET A 204 3.45 10.76 14.91
N GLN A 205 3.38 10.80 13.58
CA GLN A 205 4.18 9.90 12.74
C GLN A 205 5.69 10.13 12.93
N ASN A 206 6.13 11.38 12.99
CA ASN A 206 7.54 11.71 13.24
C ASN A 206 8.05 11.21 14.60
N ARG A 207 7.20 11.26 15.63
CA ARG A 207 7.52 10.67 16.93
C ARG A 207 7.71 9.16 16.81
N ILE A 208 6.74 8.48 16.19
CA ILE A 208 6.76 7.02 16.00
C ILE A 208 8.00 6.59 15.19
N SER A 209 8.27 7.27 14.06
CA SER A 209 9.43 6.94 13.22
C SER A 209 10.76 7.07 13.99
N LYS A 210 10.88 8.07 14.87
CA LYS A 210 12.08 8.24 15.73
C LYS A 210 12.19 7.17 16.82
N GLU A 211 11.08 6.65 17.31
CA GLU A 211 11.06 5.60 18.32
C GLU A 211 11.40 4.21 17.74
N ILE A 212 11.17 4.01 16.44
CA ILE A 212 11.46 2.76 15.73
C ILE A 212 12.90 2.71 15.24
N SER A 213 13.49 3.87 14.86
CA SER A 213 14.88 4.00 14.36
C SER A 213 15.89 3.90 15.47
#